data_9d65d02fbfd44da5e4e8be7c9cca3559
#
_entry.id   9d65d02fbfd44da5e4e8be7c9cca3559
#
_cell.length_a   1.000
_cell.length_b   1.000
_cell.length_c   1.000
_cell.angle_alpha   90.00
_cell.angle_beta   90.00
_cell.angle_gamma   90.00
#
_symmetry.space_group_name_H-M   'P 1'
#
loop_
_entity.id
_entity.type
_entity.pdbx_description
1 polymer ?
#
loop_
_entity_poly.entity_id
_entity_poly.type
_entity_poly.pdbx_seq_one_letter_code
_entity_poly.pdbx_strand_id
1 'polypeptide(L)'
;MTVTNANALSAEKVRALILDRDQKEVAVIDVRPGGTFGDAHLLWANSVPLTTLEIEILDRVPRLDTPVVLCGYDASDDGIVARAAAKMALMGYSDLSYLVDGVKGWEAAGFEVFSGVNVPSKAFGEFVEHTYDTPRIPAQELKRMMDANENMVVLDSRPMSEYHAMNIPMGVDVPGAELALRVHDLAPDPETTVVVNCAGRTRSIIGCQSLRNAGIPNKVVALENGTMGWHLAGFDLEYGNTRKYGELSAEGLKRAEECAAQVRERFGVRVIDAVTLAEWQTEAGRTTYLLDVRDPEEFVAAHVSGSRPAPGGQLVQATDRYVGTLGSRIVCVDDNGVRATMTASWLVQIGWEAVVLEPGAFEMSESGAHMPPMPEIPDVEWIEPTALAARMVQTHVVDLGNSLSHRNNHIPGSHFAIRANMPENLAPLSDDRPIALTSSDGTIAAFAAADLKAAGVKREILVLKGGTAAWKAAGLPLKGGFEGNLDESSDVWYRPYDMDDAQEGAMKQYLSWEVNLVQQIERDGTTDFKVFA
;
A
#
# COMPACT_ATOMS: atom_id res chain seq x y z
N MET A 1 -6.73 -14.12 26.44
CA MET A 1 -5.35 -14.23 27.00
C MET A 1 -4.92 -12.84 27.45
N THR A 2 -4.14 -12.71 28.51
CA THR A 2 -3.61 -11.39 28.90
C THR A 2 -2.45 -11.05 27.97
N VAL A 3 -2.44 -9.86 27.37
CA VAL A 3 -1.32 -9.38 26.55
C VAL A 3 -0.15 -9.06 27.49
N THR A 4 0.86 -9.94 27.54
CA THR A 4 1.92 -9.90 28.56
C THR A 4 3.09 -9.02 28.18
N ASN A 5 3.37 -8.64 27.01
CA ASN A 5 4.55 -7.88 26.58
C ASN A 5 4.23 -6.45 26.12
N ALA A 6 3.05 -5.92 26.46
CA ALA A 6 2.63 -4.59 26.07
C ALA A 6 1.76 -3.93 27.15
N ASN A 7 1.81 -2.60 27.23
CA ASN A 7 1.03 -1.82 28.17
C ASN A 7 -0.40 -1.58 27.66
N ALA A 8 -1.40 -1.70 28.52
CA ALA A 8 -2.78 -1.41 28.19
C ALA A 8 -3.02 0.10 28.09
N LEU A 9 -3.58 0.58 26.98
CA LEU A 9 -3.96 1.98 26.77
C LEU A 9 -5.47 2.10 26.48
N SER A 10 -6.14 3.08 27.10
CA SER A 10 -7.50 3.43 26.74
C SER A 10 -7.55 4.16 25.38
N ALA A 11 -8.73 4.21 24.77
CA ALA A 11 -8.95 4.90 23.50
C ALA A 11 -8.56 6.40 23.57
N GLU A 12 -8.88 7.08 24.69
CA GLU A 12 -8.54 8.49 24.89
C GLU A 12 -7.01 8.70 24.94
N LYS A 13 -6.27 7.77 25.56
CA LYS A 13 -4.80 7.85 25.60
C LYS A 13 -4.19 7.63 24.20
N VAL A 14 -4.70 6.66 23.45
CA VAL A 14 -4.25 6.42 22.07
C VAL A 14 -4.54 7.64 21.20
N ARG A 15 -5.75 8.22 21.31
CA ARG A 15 -6.10 9.44 20.59
C ARG A 15 -5.18 10.61 20.96
N ALA A 16 -4.85 10.77 22.24
CA ALA A 16 -3.91 11.80 22.68
C ALA A 16 -2.51 11.62 22.07
N LEU A 17 -1.99 10.39 21.97
CA LEU A 17 -0.73 10.10 21.29
C LEU A 17 -0.79 10.47 19.79
N ILE A 18 -1.88 10.15 19.11
CA ILE A 18 -2.07 10.50 17.69
C ILE A 18 -2.08 12.03 17.51
N LEU A 19 -2.72 12.77 18.39
CA LEU A 19 -2.78 14.23 18.32
C LEU A 19 -1.45 14.91 18.68
N ASP A 20 -0.62 14.29 19.50
CA ASP A 20 0.69 14.80 19.94
C ASP A 20 1.84 14.35 19.01
N ARG A 21 1.53 13.73 17.86
CA ARG A 21 2.52 13.11 16.95
C ARG A 21 3.64 14.04 16.47
N ASP A 22 3.38 15.34 16.42
CA ASP A 22 4.39 16.33 16.02
C ASP A 22 5.47 16.53 17.10
N GLN A 23 5.17 16.19 18.35
CA GLN A 23 6.11 16.28 19.47
C GLN A 23 6.75 14.93 19.78
N LYS A 24 5.99 13.85 19.63
CA LYS A 24 6.45 12.49 19.92
C LYS A 24 5.87 11.51 18.90
N GLU A 25 6.75 10.79 18.23
CA GLU A 25 6.35 9.75 17.28
C GLU A 25 5.49 8.66 17.93
N VAL A 26 4.58 8.10 17.14
CA VAL A 26 3.79 6.91 17.49
C VAL A 26 3.46 6.10 16.24
N ALA A 27 3.49 4.78 16.36
CA ALA A 27 2.97 3.87 15.35
C ALA A 27 1.72 3.17 15.88
N VAL A 28 0.63 3.24 15.14
CA VAL A 28 -0.61 2.50 15.44
C VAL A 28 -0.72 1.36 14.43
N ILE A 29 -0.61 0.12 14.90
CA ILE A 29 -0.47 -1.06 14.06
C ILE A 29 -1.66 -2.00 14.31
N ASP A 30 -2.47 -2.21 13.30
CA ASP A 30 -3.53 -3.21 13.31
C ASP A 30 -2.98 -4.55 12.81
N VAL A 31 -3.04 -5.55 13.67
CA VAL A 31 -2.42 -6.87 13.44
C VAL A 31 -3.39 -7.92 12.93
N ARG A 32 -4.63 -7.53 12.68
CA ARG A 32 -5.67 -8.40 12.13
C ARG A 32 -5.43 -8.71 10.66
N PRO A 33 -6.07 -9.75 10.11
CA PRO A 33 -6.13 -9.97 8.66
C PRO A 33 -6.63 -8.72 7.90
N GLY A 34 -6.06 -8.45 6.72
CA GLY A 34 -6.28 -7.20 5.98
C GLY A 34 -7.73 -6.97 5.54
N GLY A 35 -8.53 -8.01 5.34
CA GLY A 35 -9.97 -7.88 5.06
C GLY A 35 -10.72 -7.37 6.28
N THR A 36 -10.49 -7.96 7.45
CA THR A 36 -11.11 -7.50 8.71
C THR A 36 -10.65 -6.11 9.13
N PHE A 37 -9.39 -5.72 8.82
CA PHE A 37 -8.95 -4.33 8.91
C PHE A 37 -9.81 -3.42 8.03
N GLY A 38 -10.02 -3.82 6.76
CA GLY A 38 -10.82 -3.06 5.80
C GLY A 38 -12.30 -2.89 6.18
N ASP A 39 -12.83 -3.76 7.04
CA ASP A 39 -14.22 -3.64 7.54
C ASP A 39 -14.36 -2.50 8.57
N ALA A 40 -13.40 -2.37 9.48
CA ALA A 40 -13.43 -1.36 10.55
C ALA A 40 -12.02 -1.14 11.13
N HIS A 41 -11.54 0.11 11.18
CA HIS A 41 -10.23 0.48 11.75
C HIS A 41 -10.17 1.94 12.21
N LEU A 42 -9.13 2.31 12.96
CA LEU A 42 -8.80 3.69 13.30
C LEU A 42 -8.18 4.39 12.07
N LEU A 43 -8.45 5.67 11.86
CA LEU A 43 -7.97 6.45 10.70
C LEU A 43 -6.45 6.28 10.44
N TRP A 44 -5.66 6.35 11.50
CA TRP A 44 -4.19 6.32 11.41
C TRP A 44 -3.59 4.94 11.71
N ALA A 45 -4.40 3.89 11.79
CA ALA A 45 -3.87 2.53 11.92
C ALA A 45 -3.27 2.04 10.60
N ASN A 46 -2.07 1.46 10.70
CA ASN A 46 -1.42 0.76 9.61
C ASN A 46 -1.76 -0.72 9.68
N SER A 47 -2.24 -1.29 8.60
CA SER A 47 -2.46 -2.74 8.50
C SER A 47 -1.13 -3.46 8.33
N VAL A 48 -0.70 -4.16 9.38
CA VAL A 48 0.45 -5.08 9.38
C VAL A 48 0.01 -6.39 10.02
N PRO A 49 -0.69 -7.24 9.25
CA PRO A 49 -1.26 -8.48 9.77
C PRO A 49 -0.22 -9.39 10.44
N LEU A 50 -0.61 -10.07 11.53
CA LEU A 50 0.25 -11.07 12.18
C LEU A 50 0.78 -12.12 11.17
N THR A 51 0.05 -12.36 10.10
CA THR A 51 0.47 -13.27 9.02
C THR A 51 1.80 -12.85 8.38
N THR A 52 2.02 -11.53 8.19
CA THR A 52 3.19 -10.96 7.50
C THR A 52 4.04 -10.07 8.40
N LEU A 53 3.76 -10.04 9.71
CA LEU A 53 4.35 -9.10 10.67
C LEU A 53 5.87 -9.04 10.60
N GLU A 54 6.56 -10.18 10.63
CA GLU A 54 8.03 -10.24 10.63
C GLU A 54 8.65 -9.74 9.33
N ILE A 55 7.89 -9.76 8.24
CA ILE A 55 8.36 -9.34 6.91
C ILE A 55 8.17 -7.84 6.69
N GLU A 56 7.11 -7.25 7.29
CA GLU A 56 6.70 -5.89 6.98
C GLU A 56 7.07 -4.86 8.05
N ILE A 57 7.09 -5.24 9.34
CA ILE A 57 7.10 -4.28 10.43
C ILE A 57 8.36 -3.41 10.46
N LEU A 58 9.53 -3.95 10.12
CA LEU A 58 10.78 -3.19 10.13
C LEU A 58 10.86 -2.14 9.02
N ASP A 59 10.17 -2.36 7.90
CA ASP A 59 10.00 -1.34 6.87
C ASP A 59 9.01 -0.25 7.29
N ARG A 60 7.93 -0.63 8.01
CA ARG A 60 6.90 0.31 8.48
C ARG A 60 7.35 1.12 9.68
N VAL A 61 8.00 0.47 10.62
CA VAL A 61 8.45 1.06 11.90
C VAL A 61 9.91 0.67 12.11
N PRO A 62 10.86 1.32 11.41
CA PRO A 62 12.27 0.88 11.39
C PRO A 62 13.01 1.10 12.71
N ARG A 63 12.55 2.01 13.55
CA ARG A 63 13.19 2.33 14.83
C ARG A 63 12.55 1.50 15.95
N LEU A 64 13.37 0.67 16.62
CA LEU A 64 12.91 -0.31 17.62
C LEU A 64 12.43 0.30 18.96
N ASP A 65 12.74 1.58 19.20
CA ASP A 65 12.29 2.34 20.37
C ASP A 65 11.10 3.27 20.07
N THR A 66 10.53 3.21 18.87
CA THR A 66 9.29 3.91 18.53
C THR A 66 8.15 3.38 19.40
N PRO A 67 7.35 4.25 20.04
CA PRO A 67 6.13 3.84 20.71
C PRO A 67 5.15 3.19 19.73
N VAL A 68 4.79 1.94 19.95
CA VAL A 68 3.86 1.18 19.11
C VAL A 68 2.59 0.86 19.90
N VAL A 69 1.44 1.12 19.29
CA VAL A 69 0.12 0.72 19.80
C VAL A 69 -0.46 -0.34 18.90
N LEU A 70 -0.60 -1.56 19.40
CA LEU A 70 -1.20 -2.68 18.68
C LEU A 70 -2.72 -2.64 18.80
N CYS A 71 -3.42 -2.91 17.68
CA CYS A 71 -4.87 -2.92 17.61
C CYS A 71 -5.40 -4.28 17.16
N GLY A 72 -6.48 -4.74 17.81
CA GLY A 72 -7.39 -5.78 17.37
C GLY A 72 -8.79 -5.18 17.19
N TYR A 73 -9.80 -6.00 16.98
CA TYR A 73 -11.19 -5.56 16.88
C TYR A 73 -11.85 -5.40 18.26
N ASP A 74 -11.75 -6.45 19.08
CA ASP A 74 -12.23 -6.49 20.47
C ASP A 74 -11.44 -7.55 21.27
N ALA A 75 -11.89 -7.89 22.46
CA ALA A 75 -11.25 -8.88 23.32
C ALA A 75 -11.10 -10.28 22.68
N SER A 76 -11.83 -10.61 21.60
CA SER A 76 -11.63 -11.87 20.88
C SER A 76 -10.29 -11.93 20.14
N ASP A 77 -9.74 -10.77 19.78
CA ASP A 77 -8.44 -10.63 19.11
C ASP A 77 -7.25 -10.53 20.06
N ASP A 78 -7.46 -10.54 21.39
CA ASP A 78 -6.38 -10.46 22.37
C ASP A 78 -5.27 -11.52 22.14
N GLY A 79 -5.65 -12.68 21.64
CA GLY A 79 -4.70 -13.75 21.26
C GLY A 79 -3.78 -13.36 20.10
N ILE A 80 -4.31 -12.70 19.08
CA ILE A 80 -3.55 -12.20 17.93
C ILE A 80 -2.65 -11.06 18.35
N VAL A 81 -3.19 -10.10 19.12
CA VAL A 81 -2.45 -8.95 19.65
C VAL A 81 -1.31 -9.40 20.57
N ALA A 82 -1.56 -10.37 21.46
CA ALA A 82 -0.53 -10.91 22.35
C ALA A 82 0.61 -11.61 21.60
N ARG A 83 0.28 -12.36 20.55
CA ARG A 83 1.29 -13.01 19.67
C ARG A 83 2.11 -11.98 18.91
N ALA A 84 1.47 -10.94 18.38
CA ALA A 84 2.15 -9.84 17.69
C ALA A 84 3.11 -9.11 18.65
N ALA A 85 2.65 -8.74 19.85
CA ALA A 85 3.48 -8.11 20.88
C ALA A 85 4.70 -8.97 21.25
N ALA A 86 4.51 -10.28 21.44
CA ALA A 86 5.60 -11.20 21.76
C ALA A 86 6.64 -11.28 20.62
N LYS A 87 6.19 -11.36 19.35
CA LYS A 87 7.08 -11.36 18.19
C LYS A 87 7.85 -10.06 18.04
N MET A 88 7.19 -8.92 18.18
CA MET A 88 7.84 -7.61 18.13
C MET A 88 8.85 -7.43 19.26
N ALA A 89 8.55 -7.88 20.48
CA ALA A 89 9.50 -7.86 21.59
C ALA A 89 10.75 -8.72 21.29
N LEU A 90 10.57 -9.90 20.68
CA LEU A 90 11.70 -10.74 20.21
C LEU A 90 12.53 -10.07 19.10
N MET A 91 11.90 -9.25 18.28
CA MET A 91 12.59 -8.44 17.26
C MET A 91 13.29 -7.20 17.84
N GLY A 92 13.13 -6.92 19.14
CA GLY A 92 13.81 -5.83 19.84
C GLY A 92 12.98 -4.56 20.05
N TYR A 93 11.69 -4.56 19.68
CA TYR A 93 10.82 -3.41 20.00
C TYR A 93 10.65 -3.27 21.51
N SER A 94 10.89 -2.08 22.04
CA SER A 94 10.99 -1.83 23.50
C SER A 94 9.83 -1.05 24.11
N ASP A 95 9.06 -0.30 23.31
CA ASP A 95 7.90 0.50 23.78
C ASP A 95 6.61 0.00 23.10
N LEU A 96 6.08 -1.12 23.62
CA LEU A 96 4.89 -1.77 23.09
C LEU A 96 3.68 -1.52 24.00
N SER A 97 2.60 -1.10 23.39
CA SER A 97 1.29 -0.92 24.02
C SER A 97 0.19 -1.57 23.17
N TYR A 98 -0.99 -1.74 23.71
CA TYR A 98 -2.16 -2.18 22.96
C TYR A 98 -3.41 -1.40 23.35
N LEU A 99 -4.31 -1.22 22.39
CA LEU A 99 -5.61 -0.58 22.58
C LEU A 99 -6.56 -1.56 23.28
N VAL A 100 -7.01 -1.20 24.48
CA VAL A 100 -7.98 -2.01 25.25
C VAL A 100 -9.30 -2.08 24.49
N ASP A 101 -9.87 -3.29 24.39
CA ASP A 101 -11.09 -3.60 23.64
C ASP A 101 -11.02 -3.19 22.14
N GLY A 102 -9.83 -2.92 21.61
CA GLY A 102 -9.58 -2.70 20.20
C GLY A 102 -10.45 -1.62 19.56
N VAL A 103 -10.84 -1.85 18.29
CA VAL A 103 -11.70 -0.93 17.52
C VAL A 103 -13.05 -0.69 18.20
N LYS A 104 -13.65 -1.72 18.83
CA LYS A 104 -14.89 -1.54 19.60
C LYS A 104 -14.71 -0.64 20.82
N GLY A 105 -13.59 -0.74 21.50
CA GLY A 105 -13.26 0.17 22.62
C GLY A 105 -13.11 1.62 22.15
N TRP A 106 -12.52 1.82 20.97
CA TRP A 106 -12.42 3.13 20.30
C TRP A 106 -13.80 3.70 19.97
N GLU A 107 -14.67 2.90 19.34
CA GLU A 107 -16.05 3.28 19.00
C GLU A 107 -16.87 3.59 20.26
N ALA A 108 -16.75 2.76 21.31
CA ALA A 108 -17.45 2.96 22.58
C ALA A 108 -17.03 4.24 23.31
N ALA A 109 -15.81 4.74 23.09
CA ALA A 109 -15.33 6.04 23.55
C ALA A 109 -15.88 7.21 22.73
N GLY A 110 -16.67 6.95 21.68
CA GLY A 110 -17.31 7.96 20.82
C GLY A 110 -16.42 8.49 19.71
N PHE A 111 -15.36 7.77 19.34
CA PHE A 111 -14.45 8.14 18.24
C PHE A 111 -14.85 7.48 16.93
N GLU A 112 -14.52 8.13 15.80
CA GLU A 112 -14.85 7.64 14.47
C GLU A 112 -14.10 6.34 14.14
N VAL A 113 -14.82 5.41 13.49
CA VAL A 113 -14.29 4.16 12.96
C VAL A 113 -14.45 4.18 11.44
N PHE A 114 -13.38 3.86 10.74
CA PHE A 114 -13.33 3.90 9.28
C PHE A 114 -13.38 2.50 8.68
N SER A 115 -13.84 2.41 7.44
CA SER A 115 -13.79 1.20 6.63
C SER A 115 -13.01 1.47 5.34
N GLY A 116 -12.64 0.40 4.61
CA GLY A 116 -11.83 0.48 3.40
C GLY A 116 -10.33 0.43 3.69
N VAL A 117 -9.52 0.88 2.75
CA VAL A 117 -8.06 0.89 2.86
C VAL A 117 -7.47 2.20 2.35
N ASN A 118 -6.31 2.61 2.88
CA ASN A 118 -5.62 3.86 2.54
C ASN A 118 -6.53 5.10 2.79
N VAL A 119 -7.32 5.07 3.83
CA VAL A 119 -8.38 6.06 4.10
C VAL A 119 -7.85 7.47 4.24
N PRO A 120 -6.73 7.75 4.95
CA PRO A 120 -6.20 9.12 5.04
C PRO A 120 -5.93 9.75 3.67
N SER A 121 -5.30 8.99 2.77
CA SER A 121 -4.97 9.46 1.42
C SER A 121 -6.20 9.66 0.53
N LYS A 122 -7.21 8.80 0.65
CA LYS A 122 -8.46 8.93 -0.09
C LYS A 122 -9.28 10.11 0.38
N ALA A 123 -9.41 10.29 1.69
CA ALA A 123 -10.05 11.45 2.28
C ALA A 123 -9.33 12.75 1.87
N PHE A 124 -8.01 12.73 1.80
CA PHE A 124 -7.23 13.86 1.29
C PHE A 124 -7.53 14.15 -0.19
N GLY A 125 -7.70 13.14 -1.04
CA GLY A 125 -8.08 13.33 -2.44
C GLY A 125 -9.41 14.07 -2.59
N GLU A 126 -10.42 13.68 -1.82
CA GLU A 126 -11.72 14.37 -1.78
C GLU A 126 -11.60 15.80 -1.22
N PHE A 127 -10.79 15.98 -0.17
CA PHE A 127 -10.47 17.31 0.37
C PHE A 127 -9.84 18.23 -0.70
N VAL A 128 -8.91 17.72 -1.51
CA VAL A 128 -8.28 18.45 -2.63
C VAL A 128 -9.31 18.86 -3.67
N GLU A 129 -10.21 17.93 -4.07
CA GLU A 129 -11.26 18.25 -5.04
C GLU A 129 -12.13 19.41 -4.57
N HIS A 130 -12.58 19.37 -3.31
CA HIS A 130 -13.42 20.42 -2.73
C HIS A 130 -12.66 21.75 -2.54
N THR A 131 -11.42 21.68 -2.06
CA THR A 131 -10.64 22.88 -1.72
C THR A 131 -10.19 23.66 -2.94
N TYR A 132 -9.79 22.97 -4.02
CA TYR A 132 -9.22 23.60 -5.22
C TYR A 132 -10.17 23.60 -6.42
N ASP A 133 -11.42 23.16 -6.25
CA ASP A 133 -12.41 23.00 -7.32
C ASP A 133 -11.78 22.31 -8.54
N THR A 134 -11.19 21.14 -8.30
CA THR A 134 -10.45 20.38 -9.32
C THR A 134 -11.42 19.97 -10.44
N PRO A 135 -11.22 20.45 -11.70
CA PRO A 135 -12.17 20.24 -12.76
C PRO A 135 -12.22 18.77 -13.19
N ARG A 136 -13.43 18.30 -13.48
CA ARG A 136 -13.68 16.93 -13.94
C ARG A 136 -14.66 16.90 -15.11
N ILE A 137 -14.60 15.83 -15.87
CA ILE A 137 -15.56 15.53 -16.94
C ILE A 137 -16.13 14.12 -16.75
N PRO A 138 -17.44 13.92 -17.04
CA PRO A 138 -18.03 12.57 -16.99
C PRO A 138 -17.55 11.69 -18.16
N ALA A 139 -17.68 10.38 -18.01
CA ALA A 139 -17.28 9.39 -19.03
C ALA A 139 -17.93 9.64 -20.40
N GLN A 140 -19.20 10.08 -20.42
CA GLN A 140 -19.94 10.40 -21.64
C GLN A 140 -19.29 11.55 -22.42
N GLU A 141 -18.78 12.58 -21.71
CA GLU A 141 -18.11 13.70 -22.36
C GLU A 141 -16.74 13.26 -22.93
N LEU A 142 -15.96 12.48 -22.18
CA LEU A 142 -14.72 11.91 -22.70
C LEU A 142 -14.99 11.06 -23.95
N LYS A 143 -16.02 10.20 -23.94
CA LYS A 143 -16.42 9.40 -25.09
C LYS A 143 -16.76 10.28 -26.30
N ARG A 144 -17.54 11.35 -26.09
CA ARG A 144 -17.86 12.31 -27.15
C ARG A 144 -16.60 12.96 -27.75
N MET A 145 -15.64 13.37 -26.91
CA MET A 145 -14.37 13.96 -27.36
C MET A 145 -13.55 12.96 -28.19
N MET A 146 -13.50 11.69 -27.74
CA MET A 146 -12.84 10.61 -28.50
C MET A 146 -13.48 10.40 -29.87
N ASP A 147 -14.81 10.30 -29.94
CA ASP A 147 -15.56 10.07 -31.18
C ASP A 147 -15.43 11.26 -32.17
N ALA A 148 -15.26 12.46 -31.65
CA ALA A 148 -15.04 13.68 -32.43
C ALA A 148 -13.56 13.87 -32.85
N ASN A 149 -12.64 13.01 -32.41
CA ASN A 149 -11.19 13.16 -32.57
C ASN A 149 -10.69 14.55 -32.12
N GLU A 150 -11.17 15.03 -30.98
CA GLU A 150 -10.71 16.29 -30.41
C GLU A 150 -9.24 16.24 -30.03
N ASN A 151 -8.56 17.39 -30.02
CA ASN A 151 -7.16 17.48 -29.60
C ASN A 151 -7.04 17.22 -28.10
N MET A 152 -6.80 15.97 -27.71
CA MET A 152 -6.71 15.55 -26.32
C MET A 152 -5.76 14.37 -26.13
N VAL A 153 -5.33 14.18 -24.89
CA VAL A 153 -4.60 12.98 -24.43
C VAL A 153 -5.21 12.48 -23.11
N VAL A 154 -5.30 11.15 -22.97
CA VAL A 154 -5.77 10.51 -21.74
C VAL A 154 -4.56 9.89 -21.04
N LEU A 155 -4.25 10.38 -19.84
CA LEU A 155 -3.12 9.94 -19.02
C LEU A 155 -3.64 9.12 -17.83
N ASP A 156 -3.29 7.86 -17.79
CA ASP A 156 -3.67 6.96 -16.70
C ASP A 156 -2.61 7.01 -15.59
N SER A 157 -2.99 7.54 -14.44
CA SER A 157 -2.10 7.77 -13.29
C SER A 157 -1.89 6.56 -12.39
N ARG A 158 -2.35 5.38 -12.81
CA ARG A 158 -2.17 4.11 -12.10
C ARG A 158 -0.80 3.49 -12.40
N PRO A 159 -0.35 2.50 -11.61
CA PRO A 159 0.79 1.66 -11.98
C PRO A 159 0.49 0.83 -13.24
N MET A 160 1.51 0.50 -14.02
CA MET A 160 1.40 -0.35 -15.22
C MET A 160 0.64 -1.67 -14.97
N SER A 161 0.79 -2.28 -13.80
CA SER A 161 0.08 -3.53 -13.46
C SER A 161 -1.44 -3.38 -13.42
N GLU A 162 -1.96 -2.23 -12.94
CA GLU A 162 -3.39 -1.92 -12.96
C GLU A 162 -3.85 -1.51 -14.35
N TYR A 163 -3.04 -0.72 -15.07
CA TYR A 163 -3.30 -0.31 -16.45
C TYR A 163 -3.36 -1.51 -17.39
N HIS A 164 -2.40 -2.43 -17.28
CA HIS A 164 -2.33 -3.66 -18.06
C HIS A 164 -3.55 -4.57 -17.80
N ALA A 165 -4.00 -4.66 -16.55
CA ALA A 165 -5.16 -5.46 -16.19
C ALA A 165 -6.44 -4.96 -16.90
N MET A 166 -6.64 -3.64 -16.95
CA MET A 166 -7.72 -2.97 -17.70
C MET A 166 -7.44 -1.49 -17.83
N ASN A 167 -7.77 -0.89 -18.95
CA ASN A 167 -7.59 0.55 -19.18
C ASN A 167 -8.67 1.13 -20.10
N ILE A 168 -8.79 2.45 -20.10
CA ILE A 168 -9.65 3.20 -21.03
C ILE A 168 -8.98 3.21 -22.42
N PRO A 169 -9.75 3.03 -23.51
CA PRO A 169 -9.21 3.14 -24.87
C PRO A 169 -8.42 4.43 -25.10
N MET A 170 -7.35 4.36 -25.88
CA MET A 170 -6.42 5.45 -26.16
C MET A 170 -5.61 5.95 -24.96
N GLY A 171 -5.87 5.51 -23.73
CA GLY A 171 -5.11 5.89 -22.55
C GLY A 171 -3.64 5.50 -22.64
N VAL A 172 -2.77 6.33 -22.08
CA VAL A 172 -1.32 6.10 -21.93
C VAL A 172 -1.02 5.99 -20.43
N ASP A 173 -0.27 4.97 -20.04
CA ASP A 173 0.17 4.79 -18.66
C ASP A 173 1.21 5.86 -18.29
N VAL A 174 0.88 6.68 -17.31
CA VAL A 174 1.73 7.75 -16.76
C VAL A 174 1.49 7.82 -15.26
N PRO A 175 2.13 6.98 -14.45
CA PRO A 175 1.94 6.94 -13.00
C PRO A 175 2.03 8.32 -12.35
N GLY A 176 1.29 8.55 -11.27
CA GLY A 176 1.01 9.89 -10.73
C GLY A 176 2.22 10.82 -10.60
N ALA A 177 3.38 10.34 -10.15
CA ALA A 177 4.60 11.16 -10.05
C ALA A 177 5.21 11.48 -11.44
N GLU A 178 5.00 10.64 -12.45
CA GLU A 178 5.49 10.85 -13.81
C GLU A 178 4.71 11.93 -14.56
N LEU A 179 3.49 12.26 -14.15
CA LEU A 179 2.62 13.19 -14.88
C LEU A 179 3.31 14.53 -15.17
N ALA A 180 3.84 15.21 -14.14
CA ALA A 180 4.50 16.50 -14.30
C ALA A 180 5.82 16.41 -15.07
N LEU A 181 6.51 15.26 -15.00
CA LEU A 181 7.75 15.02 -15.73
C LEU A 181 7.52 14.78 -17.23
N ARG A 182 6.42 14.11 -17.59
CA ARG A 182 6.16 13.60 -18.94
C ARG A 182 5.17 14.42 -19.75
N VAL A 183 4.33 15.24 -19.13
CA VAL A 183 3.23 15.94 -19.80
C VAL A 183 3.71 16.85 -20.94
N HIS A 184 4.87 17.46 -20.82
CA HIS A 184 5.41 18.37 -21.82
C HIS A 184 5.76 17.69 -23.16
N ASP A 185 6.12 16.39 -23.10
CA ASP A 185 6.37 15.57 -24.28
C ASP A 185 5.09 14.90 -24.79
N LEU A 186 4.12 14.61 -23.93
CA LEU A 186 2.85 13.97 -24.28
C LEU A 186 1.80 14.95 -24.79
N ALA A 187 1.84 16.19 -24.37
CA ALA A 187 0.91 17.27 -24.77
C ALA A 187 1.68 18.57 -25.04
N PRO A 188 2.59 18.60 -26.04
CA PRO A 188 3.42 19.77 -26.32
C PRO A 188 2.65 20.98 -26.87
N ASP A 189 1.48 20.78 -27.47
CA ASP A 189 0.58 21.82 -27.93
C ASP A 189 -0.29 22.30 -26.76
N PRO A 190 -0.26 23.60 -26.39
CA PRO A 190 -1.07 24.16 -25.30
C PRO A 190 -2.59 23.98 -25.46
N GLU A 191 -3.06 23.82 -26.68
CA GLU A 191 -4.48 23.59 -26.99
C GLU A 191 -4.91 22.13 -26.74
N THR A 192 -3.98 21.20 -26.50
CA THR A 192 -4.30 19.81 -26.17
C THR A 192 -4.95 19.72 -24.79
N THR A 193 -6.16 19.19 -24.71
CA THR A 193 -6.81 18.89 -23.44
C THR A 193 -6.17 17.64 -22.81
N VAL A 194 -5.69 17.77 -21.57
CA VAL A 194 -5.14 16.66 -20.79
C VAL A 194 -6.21 16.10 -19.86
N VAL A 195 -6.59 14.85 -20.09
CA VAL A 195 -7.55 14.13 -19.22
C VAL A 195 -6.79 13.16 -18.36
N VAL A 196 -6.84 13.33 -17.04
CA VAL A 196 -6.18 12.43 -16.08
C VAL A 196 -7.16 11.37 -15.60
N ASN A 197 -6.79 10.09 -15.74
CA ASN A 197 -7.59 8.94 -15.35
C ASN A 197 -6.94 8.16 -14.20
N CYS A 198 -7.77 7.43 -13.43
CA CYS A 198 -7.32 6.34 -12.52
C CYS A 198 -8.42 5.26 -12.39
N ALA A 199 -8.39 4.43 -11.37
CA ALA A 199 -9.43 3.42 -11.15
C ALA A 199 -10.78 4.01 -10.70
N GLY A 200 -10.75 4.97 -9.77
CA GLY A 200 -11.91 5.64 -9.16
C GLY A 200 -11.73 7.15 -9.13
N ARG A 201 -11.34 7.71 -7.97
CA ARG A 201 -11.32 9.17 -7.77
C ARG A 201 -9.94 9.71 -7.39
N THR A 202 -9.36 9.28 -6.28
CA THR A 202 -8.22 9.91 -5.61
C THR A 202 -7.06 10.26 -6.53
N ARG A 203 -6.50 9.28 -7.30
CA ARG A 203 -5.31 9.50 -8.15
C ARG A 203 -5.59 10.40 -9.36
N SER A 204 -6.80 10.37 -9.93
CA SER A 204 -7.16 11.29 -11.02
C SER A 204 -7.34 12.72 -10.53
N ILE A 205 -7.91 12.92 -9.34
CA ILE A 205 -8.04 14.23 -8.70
C ILE A 205 -6.65 14.79 -8.39
N ILE A 206 -5.83 14.05 -7.66
CA ILE A 206 -4.46 14.44 -7.29
C ILE A 206 -3.60 14.68 -8.53
N GLY A 207 -3.67 13.81 -9.56
CA GLY A 207 -2.91 13.96 -10.79
C GLY A 207 -3.33 15.18 -11.62
N CYS A 208 -4.65 15.42 -11.76
CA CYS A 208 -5.18 16.62 -12.39
C CYS A 208 -4.69 17.87 -11.66
N GLN A 209 -4.85 17.92 -10.34
CA GLN A 209 -4.43 19.07 -9.55
C GLN A 209 -2.90 19.22 -9.51
N SER A 210 -2.11 18.13 -9.61
CA SER A 210 -0.65 18.19 -9.76
C SER A 210 -0.25 18.99 -11.00
N LEU A 211 -0.84 18.69 -12.15
CA LEU A 211 -0.54 19.41 -13.39
C LEU A 211 -0.99 20.87 -13.34
N ARG A 212 -2.12 21.16 -12.70
CA ARG A 212 -2.58 22.54 -12.45
C ARG A 212 -1.62 23.29 -11.52
N ASN A 213 -1.16 22.65 -10.46
CA ASN A 213 -0.18 23.22 -9.54
C ASN A 213 1.17 23.46 -10.22
N ALA A 214 1.55 22.59 -11.14
CA ALA A 214 2.74 22.75 -12.00
C ALA A 214 2.60 23.91 -13.01
N GLY A 215 1.40 24.47 -13.20
CA GLY A 215 1.17 25.64 -14.06
C GLY A 215 1.31 25.35 -15.56
N ILE A 216 1.08 24.09 -16.01
CA ILE A 216 1.12 23.80 -17.46
C ILE A 216 0.04 24.59 -18.21
N PRO A 217 0.30 25.02 -19.45
CA PRO A 217 -0.62 25.88 -20.20
C PRO A 217 -1.89 25.15 -20.68
N ASN A 218 -1.85 23.83 -20.72
CA ASN A 218 -2.93 23.00 -21.22
C ASN A 218 -4.18 23.04 -20.31
N LYS A 219 -5.35 22.86 -20.90
CA LYS A 219 -6.56 22.54 -20.12
C LYS A 219 -6.42 21.14 -19.51
N VAL A 220 -6.47 21.03 -18.18
CA VAL A 220 -6.37 19.76 -17.46
C VAL A 220 -7.68 19.45 -16.76
N VAL A 221 -8.20 18.24 -16.91
CA VAL A 221 -9.41 17.75 -16.26
C VAL A 221 -9.22 16.32 -15.74
N ALA A 222 -9.84 15.98 -14.61
CA ALA A 222 -9.92 14.61 -14.12
C ALA A 222 -11.09 13.87 -14.81
N LEU A 223 -10.95 12.59 -15.08
CA LEU A 223 -12.09 11.75 -15.45
C LEU A 223 -12.88 11.41 -14.19
N GLU A 224 -14.13 11.83 -14.15
CA GLU A 224 -15.03 11.57 -13.02
C GLU A 224 -15.21 10.07 -12.81
N ASN A 225 -14.92 9.59 -11.60
CA ASN A 225 -14.99 8.18 -11.21
C ASN A 225 -14.08 7.22 -12.02
N GLY A 226 -13.15 7.75 -12.79
CA GLY A 226 -12.10 7.00 -13.47
C GLY A 226 -12.59 5.83 -14.33
N THR A 227 -11.82 4.75 -14.33
CA THR A 227 -12.14 3.51 -15.07
C THR A 227 -13.46 2.87 -14.60
N MET A 228 -13.80 2.98 -13.30
CA MET A 228 -15.09 2.52 -12.79
C MET A 228 -16.24 3.32 -13.39
N GLY A 229 -16.13 4.66 -13.43
CA GLY A 229 -17.13 5.53 -14.04
C GLY A 229 -17.33 5.26 -15.53
N TRP A 230 -16.23 4.99 -16.25
CA TRP A 230 -16.26 4.60 -17.66
C TRP A 230 -17.03 3.28 -17.86
N HIS A 231 -16.70 2.26 -17.07
CA HIS A 231 -17.40 0.96 -17.11
C HIS A 231 -18.88 1.10 -16.76
N LEU A 232 -19.21 1.82 -15.68
CA LEU A 232 -20.58 2.05 -15.24
C LEU A 232 -21.42 2.87 -16.23
N ALA A 233 -20.77 3.63 -17.12
CA ALA A 233 -21.43 4.31 -18.25
C ALA A 233 -21.71 3.36 -19.43
N GLY A 234 -21.31 2.09 -19.35
CA GLY A 234 -21.54 1.06 -20.37
C GLY A 234 -20.53 1.12 -21.52
N PHE A 235 -19.36 1.72 -21.32
CA PHE A 235 -18.31 1.77 -22.34
C PHE A 235 -17.30 0.65 -22.16
N ASP A 236 -16.78 0.15 -23.29
CA ASP A 236 -15.81 -0.94 -23.31
C ASP A 236 -14.45 -0.51 -22.75
N LEU A 237 -13.81 -1.43 -22.05
CA LEU A 237 -12.44 -1.35 -21.58
C LEU A 237 -11.50 -2.13 -22.48
N GLU A 238 -10.24 -1.75 -22.50
CA GLU A 238 -9.15 -2.52 -23.09
C GLU A 238 -8.39 -3.29 -22.01
N TYR A 239 -7.77 -4.41 -22.40
CA TYR A 239 -7.04 -5.31 -21.52
C TYR A 239 -5.68 -5.68 -22.13
N GLY A 240 -4.68 -5.91 -21.30
CA GLY A 240 -3.38 -6.37 -21.76
C GLY A 240 -2.51 -5.30 -22.44
N ASN A 241 -2.89 -4.03 -22.38
CA ASN A 241 -2.12 -2.96 -22.99
C ASN A 241 -0.89 -2.59 -22.16
N THR A 242 0.14 -2.10 -22.88
CA THR A 242 1.42 -1.67 -22.31
C THR A 242 1.84 -0.30 -22.87
N ARG A 243 0.88 0.51 -23.35
CA ARG A 243 1.17 1.87 -23.82
C ARG A 243 1.66 2.71 -22.65
N LYS A 244 2.90 3.14 -22.70
CA LYS A 244 3.57 3.96 -21.69
C LYS A 244 4.14 5.21 -22.37
N TYR A 245 4.46 6.21 -21.58
CA TYR A 245 5.20 7.39 -22.07
C TYR A 245 6.51 6.99 -22.75
N GLY A 246 6.98 7.85 -23.67
CA GLY A 246 8.25 7.67 -24.38
C GLY A 246 9.46 8.18 -23.59
N GLU A 247 10.59 8.28 -24.28
CA GLU A 247 11.80 8.88 -23.74
C GLU A 247 11.56 10.36 -23.40
N LEU A 248 12.18 10.82 -22.32
CA LEU A 248 12.10 12.20 -21.87
C LEU A 248 13.01 13.09 -22.73
N SER A 249 12.45 14.08 -23.39
CA SER A 249 13.23 15.06 -24.14
C SER A 249 13.95 16.05 -23.22
N ALA A 250 15.06 16.61 -23.66
CA ALA A 250 15.79 17.64 -22.92
C ALA A 250 14.92 18.90 -22.68
N GLU A 251 14.06 19.26 -23.63
CA GLU A 251 13.14 20.39 -23.51
C GLU A 251 12.00 20.07 -22.52
N GLY A 252 11.45 18.83 -22.59
CA GLY A 252 10.45 18.34 -21.65
C GLY A 252 10.96 18.36 -20.21
N LEU A 253 12.18 17.82 -19.99
CA LEU A 253 12.83 17.85 -18.67
C LEU A 253 12.99 19.27 -18.14
N LYS A 254 13.56 20.18 -18.96
CA LYS A 254 13.76 21.57 -18.55
C LYS A 254 12.46 22.24 -18.08
N ARG A 255 11.37 22.07 -18.84
CA ARG A 255 10.05 22.60 -18.47
C ARG A 255 9.51 21.99 -17.19
N ALA A 256 9.68 20.68 -17.03
CA ALA A 256 9.27 19.98 -15.81
C ALA A 256 10.04 20.46 -14.57
N GLU A 257 11.35 20.71 -14.69
CA GLU A 257 12.17 21.30 -13.62
C GLU A 257 11.72 22.73 -13.26
N GLU A 258 11.40 23.57 -14.25
CA GLU A 258 10.85 24.92 -14.03
C GLU A 258 9.51 24.86 -13.30
N CYS A 259 8.61 23.94 -13.68
CA CYS A 259 7.34 23.70 -12.99
C CYS A 259 7.54 23.19 -11.55
N ALA A 260 8.45 22.23 -11.35
CA ALA A 260 8.76 21.72 -10.03
C ALA A 260 9.33 22.81 -9.10
N ALA A 261 10.16 23.73 -9.63
CA ALA A 261 10.66 24.87 -8.84
C ALA A 261 9.52 25.76 -8.34
N GLN A 262 8.51 26.03 -9.16
CA GLN A 262 7.31 26.80 -8.76
C GLN A 262 6.48 26.06 -7.70
N VAL A 263 6.27 24.75 -7.88
CA VAL A 263 5.58 23.91 -6.89
C VAL A 263 6.33 23.89 -5.57
N ARG A 264 7.65 23.77 -5.59
CA ARG A 264 8.50 23.80 -4.40
C ARG A 264 8.33 25.11 -3.63
N GLU A 265 8.37 26.25 -4.31
CA GLU A 265 8.17 27.56 -3.70
C GLU A 265 6.77 27.68 -3.10
N ARG A 266 5.73 27.37 -3.88
CA ARG A 266 4.33 27.49 -3.48
C ARG A 266 3.98 26.68 -2.24
N PHE A 267 4.45 25.43 -2.15
CA PHE A 267 4.11 24.50 -1.06
C PHE A 267 5.18 24.44 0.03
N GLY A 268 6.22 25.26 -0.03
CA GLY A 268 7.28 25.31 0.96
C GLY A 268 8.06 24.01 1.09
N VAL A 269 8.21 23.24 0.00
CA VAL A 269 8.96 21.99 0.00
C VAL A 269 10.45 22.28 0.17
N ARG A 270 11.03 21.80 1.26
CA ARG A 270 12.46 21.96 1.55
C ARG A 270 13.30 20.96 0.77
N VAL A 271 14.51 21.38 0.40
CA VAL A 271 15.55 20.50 -0.16
C VAL A 271 16.64 20.37 0.89
N ILE A 272 17.14 19.16 1.10
CA ILE A 272 18.23 18.86 2.02
C ILE A 272 19.41 18.25 1.26
N ASP A 273 20.61 18.45 1.77
CA ASP A 273 21.82 17.84 1.26
C ASP A 273 22.12 16.47 1.93
N ALA A 274 23.12 15.77 1.43
CA ALA A 274 23.52 14.48 1.95
C ALA A 274 24.04 14.54 3.41
N VAL A 275 24.58 15.68 3.84
CA VAL A 275 25.07 15.87 5.21
C VAL A 275 23.90 15.92 6.18
N THR A 276 22.90 16.73 5.86
CA THR A 276 21.65 16.82 6.64
C THR A 276 20.93 15.47 6.70
N LEU A 277 20.88 14.72 5.59
CA LEU A 277 20.31 13.38 5.58
C LEU A 277 21.05 12.45 6.57
N ALA A 278 22.39 12.42 6.54
CA ALA A 278 23.19 11.60 7.42
C ALA A 278 22.99 11.96 8.91
N GLU A 279 22.88 13.25 9.22
CA GLU A 279 22.54 13.72 10.56
C GLU A 279 21.16 13.22 11.01
N TRP A 280 20.15 13.35 10.14
CA TRP A 280 18.78 12.91 10.45
C TRP A 280 18.64 11.39 10.62
N GLN A 281 19.38 10.61 9.83
CA GLN A 281 19.38 9.14 9.95
C GLN A 281 20.00 8.65 11.28
N THR A 282 20.84 9.46 11.92
CA THR A 282 21.47 9.15 13.21
C THR A 282 20.80 9.85 14.39
N GLU A 283 19.83 10.71 14.15
CA GLU A 283 19.12 11.45 15.20
C GLU A 283 18.31 10.49 16.08
N ALA A 284 18.64 10.48 17.38
CA ALA A 284 17.92 9.67 18.35
C ALA A 284 16.48 10.18 18.54
N GLY A 285 15.53 9.27 18.61
CA GLY A 285 14.14 9.61 18.94
C GLY A 285 13.31 10.07 17.74
N ARG A 286 13.85 10.13 16.52
CA ARG A 286 13.10 10.49 15.32
C ARG A 286 13.41 9.61 14.13
N THR A 287 12.34 9.13 13.48
CA THR A 287 12.43 8.27 12.30
C THR A 287 12.57 9.12 11.03
N THR A 288 13.51 8.75 10.16
CA THR A 288 13.67 9.33 8.83
C THR A 288 13.53 8.23 7.78
N TYR A 289 12.49 8.32 6.96
CA TYR A 289 12.29 7.43 5.81
C TYR A 289 13.00 8.02 4.60
N LEU A 290 13.80 7.23 3.91
CA LEU A 290 14.44 7.58 2.63
C LEU A 290 13.73 6.80 1.52
N LEU A 291 12.91 7.47 0.72
CA LEU A 291 11.99 6.85 -0.23
C LEU A 291 12.29 7.28 -1.66
N ASP A 292 12.65 6.33 -2.50
CA ASP A 292 12.83 6.54 -3.95
C ASP A 292 11.47 6.55 -4.65
N VAL A 293 11.12 7.70 -5.22
CA VAL A 293 9.78 7.95 -5.78
C VAL A 293 9.70 7.72 -7.28
N ARG A 294 10.76 7.17 -7.89
CA ARG A 294 10.84 6.80 -9.30
C ARG A 294 10.07 5.52 -9.61
N ASP A 295 10.03 5.16 -10.87
CA ASP A 295 9.48 3.86 -11.31
C ASP A 295 10.28 2.69 -10.71
N PRO A 296 9.63 1.53 -10.46
CA PRO A 296 10.30 0.37 -9.86
C PRO A 296 11.48 -0.16 -10.68
N GLU A 297 11.43 -0.06 -12.01
CA GLU A 297 12.51 -0.48 -12.90
C GLU A 297 13.75 0.40 -12.75
N GLU A 298 13.57 1.70 -12.53
CA GLU A 298 14.67 2.64 -12.28
C GLU A 298 15.33 2.36 -10.93
N PHE A 299 14.53 2.09 -9.89
CA PHE A 299 15.05 1.67 -8.59
C PHE A 299 15.90 0.40 -8.69
N VAL A 300 15.38 -0.63 -9.38
CA VAL A 300 16.11 -1.91 -9.56
C VAL A 300 17.40 -1.71 -10.34
N ALA A 301 17.42 -0.81 -11.31
CA ALA A 301 18.61 -0.52 -12.12
C ALA A 301 19.70 0.17 -11.28
N ALA A 302 19.34 1.19 -10.51
CA ALA A 302 20.25 1.88 -9.61
C ALA A 302 19.47 2.75 -8.60
N HIS A 303 19.86 2.75 -7.32
CA HIS A 303 19.24 3.57 -6.27
C HIS A 303 20.24 4.04 -5.22
N VAL A 304 19.81 4.98 -4.40
CA VAL A 304 20.59 5.49 -3.25
C VAL A 304 20.64 4.44 -2.16
N SER A 305 21.85 4.19 -1.61
CA SER A 305 22.01 3.23 -0.52
C SER A 305 21.06 3.51 0.64
N GLY A 306 20.38 2.46 1.09
CA GLY A 306 19.41 2.52 2.18
C GLY A 306 18.07 3.15 1.81
N SER A 307 17.83 3.54 0.54
CA SER A 307 16.53 3.97 0.10
C SER A 307 15.59 2.77 -0.16
N ARG A 308 14.27 3.02 -0.06
CA ARG A 308 13.24 2.05 -0.38
C ARG A 308 12.38 2.52 -1.56
N PRO A 309 11.93 1.61 -2.43
CA PRO A 309 11.07 1.99 -3.55
C PRO A 309 9.68 2.41 -3.03
N ALA A 310 9.26 3.59 -3.41
CA ALA A 310 7.95 4.14 -3.07
C ALA A 310 7.46 5.04 -4.22
N PRO A 311 7.08 4.48 -5.39
CA PRO A 311 6.66 5.27 -6.54
C PRO A 311 5.70 6.38 -6.12
N GLY A 312 6.03 7.64 -6.44
CA GLY A 312 5.45 8.80 -5.75
C GLY A 312 3.93 8.89 -5.83
N GLY A 313 3.32 8.47 -6.95
CA GLY A 313 1.87 8.39 -7.05
C GLY A 313 1.25 7.38 -6.09
N GLN A 314 1.94 6.26 -5.84
CA GLN A 314 1.51 5.23 -4.89
C GLN A 314 1.80 5.66 -3.44
N LEU A 315 2.92 6.33 -3.19
CA LEU A 315 3.25 6.88 -1.87
C LEU A 315 2.18 7.87 -1.40
N VAL A 316 1.74 8.78 -2.26
CA VAL A 316 0.68 9.76 -1.93
C VAL A 316 -0.67 9.06 -1.73
N GLN A 317 -1.03 8.09 -2.59
CA GLN A 317 -2.31 7.40 -2.50
C GLN A 317 -2.43 6.44 -1.32
N ALA A 318 -1.33 5.93 -0.81
CA ALA A 318 -1.29 4.86 0.17
C ALA A 318 -0.10 5.05 1.12
N THR A 319 0.02 6.25 1.70
CA THR A 319 1.15 6.62 2.58
C THR A 319 1.31 5.64 3.73
N ASP A 320 0.21 5.14 4.28
CA ASP A 320 0.15 4.12 5.33
C ASP A 320 0.80 2.77 4.94
N ARG A 321 1.01 2.51 3.64
CA ARG A 321 1.75 1.33 3.17
C ARG A 321 3.26 1.49 3.16
N TYR A 322 3.76 2.71 3.27
CA TYR A 322 5.18 3.03 3.23
C TYR A 322 5.70 3.58 4.55
N VAL A 323 4.87 4.32 5.26
CA VAL A 323 5.24 5.07 6.47
C VAL A 323 4.30 4.66 7.61
N GLY A 324 4.81 3.90 8.56
CA GLY A 324 4.04 3.38 9.71
C GLY A 324 4.15 4.23 10.96
N THR A 325 5.03 5.23 10.98
CA THR A 325 5.31 6.06 12.16
C THR A 325 4.79 7.48 11.94
N LEU A 326 3.78 7.88 12.69
CA LEU A 326 3.28 9.27 12.71
C LEU A 326 4.32 10.19 13.36
N GLY A 327 4.47 11.40 12.82
CA GLY A 327 5.46 12.39 13.27
C GLY A 327 6.85 12.19 12.70
N SER A 328 7.07 11.18 11.87
CA SER A 328 8.35 10.93 11.19
C SER A 328 8.65 11.90 10.06
N ARG A 329 9.89 11.88 9.57
CA ARG A 329 10.35 12.60 8.38
C ARG A 329 10.33 11.70 7.16
N ILE A 330 9.97 12.27 6.02
CA ILE A 330 9.96 11.59 4.72
C ILE A 330 10.91 12.34 3.79
N VAL A 331 11.97 11.68 3.35
CA VAL A 331 12.93 12.21 2.37
C VAL A 331 12.65 11.52 1.03
N CYS A 332 12.14 12.29 0.07
CA CYS A 332 11.86 11.82 -1.27
C CYS A 332 13.12 11.93 -2.14
N VAL A 333 13.42 10.87 -2.89
CA VAL A 333 14.61 10.78 -3.77
C VAL A 333 14.16 10.50 -5.21
N ASP A 334 14.75 11.23 -6.15
CA ASP A 334 14.73 10.93 -7.58
C ASP A 334 16.04 11.42 -8.22
N ASP A 335 16.15 11.40 -9.54
CA ASP A 335 17.34 11.77 -10.31
C ASP A 335 17.39 13.24 -10.74
N ASN A 336 16.23 13.92 -10.81
CA ASN A 336 16.11 15.29 -11.35
C ASN A 336 15.31 16.27 -10.46
N GLY A 337 14.77 15.80 -9.35
CA GLY A 337 14.02 16.61 -8.40
C GLY A 337 12.56 16.89 -8.76
N VAL A 338 12.08 16.48 -9.93
CA VAL A 338 10.70 16.76 -10.37
C VAL A 338 9.71 15.86 -9.61
N ARG A 339 9.89 14.53 -9.71
CA ARG A 339 9.00 13.55 -9.07
C ARG A 339 9.03 13.67 -7.54
N ALA A 340 10.23 13.85 -6.99
CA ALA A 340 10.42 14.04 -5.56
C ALA A 340 9.73 15.32 -5.06
N THR A 341 9.83 16.44 -5.78
CA THR A 341 9.16 17.68 -5.41
C THR A 341 7.64 17.56 -5.50
N MET A 342 7.11 16.98 -6.59
CA MET A 342 5.67 16.77 -6.74
C MET A 342 5.12 15.88 -5.63
N THR A 343 5.81 14.78 -5.31
CA THR A 343 5.42 13.86 -4.23
C THR A 343 5.49 14.54 -2.86
N ALA A 344 6.61 15.18 -2.54
CA ALA A 344 6.80 15.87 -1.26
C ALA A 344 5.76 17.00 -1.06
N SER A 345 5.38 17.72 -2.12
CA SER A 345 4.37 18.77 -2.04
C SER A 345 3.01 18.24 -1.56
N TRP A 346 2.60 17.05 -2.00
CA TRP A 346 1.39 16.40 -1.54
C TRP A 346 1.50 15.88 -0.11
N LEU A 347 2.64 15.29 0.24
CA LEU A 347 2.87 14.81 1.61
C LEU A 347 2.87 15.97 2.62
N VAL A 348 3.43 17.14 2.27
CA VAL A 348 3.36 18.36 3.08
C VAL A 348 1.91 18.81 3.25
N GLN A 349 1.09 18.77 2.19
CA GLN A 349 -0.33 19.13 2.25
C GLN A 349 -1.15 18.12 3.09
N ILE A 350 -0.79 16.83 3.09
CA ILE A 350 -1.40 15.81 3.98
C ILE A 350 -1.05 16.07 5.46
N GLY A 351 0.07 16.78 5.74
CA GLY A 351 0.53 17.09 7.08
C GLY A 351 1.83 16.40 7.50
N TRP A 352 2.54 15.75 6.57
CA TRP A 352 3.85 15.14 6.85
C TRP A 352 5.00 16.14 6.80
N GLU A 353 6.06 15.91 7.57
CA GLU A 353 7.36 16.55 7.33
C GLU A 353 8.06 15.85 6.16
N ALA A 354 7.78 16.32 4.95
CA ALA A 354 8.35 15.76 3.72
C ALA A 354 9.32 16.75 3.07
N VAL A 355 10.44 16.23 2.58
CA VAL A 355 11.52 17.00 1.95
C VAL A 355 12.06 16.26 0.73
N VAL A 356 12.83 16.95 -0.09
CA VAL A 356 13.53 16.38 -1.25
C VAL A 356 15.02 16.29 -0.94
N LEU A 357 15.65 15.16 -1.24
CA LEU A 357 17.11 15.05 -1.27
C LEU A 357 17.62 15.74 -2.53
N GLU A 358 18.60 16.64 -2.39
CA GLU A 358 19.13 17.43 -3.50
C GLU A 358 19.61 16.52 -4.65
N PRO A 359 19.09 16.68 -5.89
CA PRO A 359 19.51 15.87 -7.02
C PRO A 359 21.00 16.05 -7.31
N GLY A 360 21.71 14.94 -7.54
CA GLY A 360 23.15 14.94 -7.79
C GLY A 360 24.05 15.11 -6.57
N ALA A 361 23.50 15.32 -5.37
CA ALA A 361 24.25 15.36 -4.11
C ALA A 361 24.60 13.96 -3.57
N PHE A 362 24.20 12.90 -4.27
CA PHE A 362 24.37 11.49 -3.86
C PHE A 362 24.67 10.60 -5.07
N GLU A 363 25.25 9.45 -4.81
CA GLU A 363 25.46 8.42 -5.82
C GLU A 363 24.34 7.36 -5.73
N MET A 364 23.83 6.94 -6.88
CA MET A 364 22.99 5.76 -6.97
C MET A 364 23.89 4.52 -7.02
N SER A 365 24.35 4.10 -5.85
CA SER A 365 25.43 3.12 -5.68
C SER A 365 24.96 1.69 -5.50
N GLU A 366 23.67 1.49 -5.27
CA GLU A 366 23.06 0.16 -5.11
C GLU A 366 22.15 -0.18 -6.29
N SER A 367 21.92 -1.47 -6.52
CA SER A 367 21.02 -1.99 -7.54
C SER A 367 20.36 -3.28 -7.07
N GLY A 368 19.26 -3.65 -7.72
CA GLY A 368 18.48 -4.84 -7.36
C GLY A 368 17.17 -4.51 -6.67
N ALA A 369 16.36 -5.52 -6.46
CA ALA A 369 15.08 -5.35 -5.77
C ALA A 369 15.28 -5.06 -4.28
N HIS A 370 14.41 -4.24 -3.70
CA HIS A 370 14.39 -4.03 -2.25
C HIS A 370 14.10 -5.35 -1.52
N MET A 371 14.95 -5.65 -0.55
CA MET A 371 14.77 -6.78 0.36
C MET A 371 14.42 -6.21 1.74
N PRO A 372 13.15 -6.35 2.18
CA PRO A 372 12.75 -5.87 3.49
C PRO A 372 13.62 -6.47 4.59
N PRO A 373 14.09 -5.68 5.57
CA PRO A 373 14.75 -6.22 6.74
C PRO A 373 13.75 -7.11 7.49
N MET A 374 14.19 -8.32 7.86
CA MET A 374 13.36 -9.28 8.61
C MET A 374 14.25 -10.16 9.49
N PRO A 375 13.69 -10.80 10.52
CA PRO A 375 14.42 -11.80 11.30
C PRO A 375 14.92 -12.96 10.43
N GLU A 376 15.93 -13.66 10.92
CA GLU A 376 16.39 -14.88 10.26
C GLU A 376 15.23 -15.87 10.06
N ILE A 377 15.19 -16.49 8.89
CA ILE A 377 14.19 -17.52 8.59
C ILE A 377 14.40 -18.69 9.57
N PRO A 378 13.35 -19.13 10.27
CA PRO A 378 13.47 -20.22 11.24
C PRO A 378 14.03 -21.51 10.63
N ASP A 379 14.77 -22.29 11.43
CA ASP A 379 15.20 -23.62 11.05
C ASP A 379 13.98 -24.57 11.00
N VAL A 380 13.64 -25.01 9.78
CA VAL A 380 12.45 -25.80 9.47
C VAL A 380 12.82 -26.97 8.55
N GLU A 381 11.96 -27.97 8.51
CA GLU A 381 12.13 -29.11 7.60
C GLU A 381 11.62 -28.75 6.19
N TRP A 382 12.55 -28.54 5.27
CA TRP A 382 12.26 -28.18 3.89
C TRP A 382 11.95 -29.43 3.02
N ILE A 383 10.96 -29.30 2.14
CA ILE A 383 10.65 -30.31 1.11
C ILE A 383 10.75 -29.69 -0.28
N GLU A 384 11.46 -30.39 -1.19
CA GLU A 384 11.56 -29.98 -2.60
C GLU A 384 10.22 -30.18 -3.33
N PRO A 385 9.86 -29.33 -4.33
CA PRO A 385 8.59 -29.41 -5.06
C PRO A 385 8.29 -30.81 -5.63
N THR A 386 9.27 -31.45 -6.26
CA THR A 386 9.09 -32.79 -6.85
C THR A 386 8.90 -33.87 -5.79
N ALA A 387 9.55 -33.74 -4.62
CA ALA A 387 9.40 -34.68 -3.51
C ALA A 387 7.99 -34.51 -2.87
N LEU A 388 7.48 -33.27 -2.73
CA LEU A 388 6.12 -33.06 -2.26
C LEU A 388 5.11 -33.61 -3.27
N ALA A 389 5.29 -33.36 -4.58
CA ALA A 389 4.41 -33.89 -5.63
C ALA A 389 4.26 -35.41 -5.56
N ALA A 390 5.34 -36.16 -5.25
CA ALA A 390 5.30 -37.60 -5.08
C ALA A 390 4.57 -38.07 -3.80
N ARG A 391 4.34 -37.16 -2.82
CA ARG A 391 3.73 -37.47 -1.51
C ARG A 391 2.35 -36.82 -1.32
N MET A 392 1.76 -36.16 -2.34
CA MET A 392 0.52 -35.37 -2.23
C MET A 392 -0.64 -36.12 -1.55
N VAL A 393 -0.83 -37.41 -1.89
CA VAL A 393 -1.92 -38.24 -1.31
C VAL A 393 -1.72 -38.48 0.20
N GLN A 394 -0.48 -38.45 0.66
CA GLN A 394 -0.08 -38.78 2.03
C GLN A 394 0.20 -37.53 2.87
N THR A 395 -0.01 -36.33 2.32
CA THR A 395 0.37 -35.08 2.96
C THR A 395 -0.78 -34.07 2.80
N HIS A 396 -1.14 -33.37 3.85
CA HIS A 396 -2.01 -32.19 3.74
C HIS A 396 -1.17 -30.99 3.29
N VAL A 397 -1.51 -30.38 2.18
CA VAL A 397 -0.86 -29.14 1.73
C VAL A 397 -1.70 -27.97 2.19
N VAL A 398 -1.10 -27.03 2.93
CA VAL A 398 -1.77 -25.83 3.43
C VAL A 398 -1.09 -24.61 2.83
N ASP A 399 -1.87 -23.81 2.09
CA ASP A 399 -1.41 -22.61 1.41
C ASP A 399 -1.67 -21.38 2.29
N LEU A 400 -0.61 -20.69 2.65
CA LEU A 400 -0.58 -19.46 3.45
C LEU A 400 -0.32 -18.21 2.59
N GLY A 401 -0.44 -18.33 1.28
CA GLY A 401 -0.53 -17.19 0.37
C GLY A 401 -1.81 -16.41 0.62
N ASN A 402 -1.96 -15.23 -0.03
CA ASN A 402 -3.23 -14.52 0.10
C ASN A 402 -4.36 -15.20 -0.69
N SER A 403 -5.59 -15.00 -0.25
CA SER A 403 -6.78 -15.64 -0.80
C SER A 403 -7.00 -15.35 -2.29
N LEU A 404 -6.68 -14.14 -2.78
CA LEU A 404 -6.75 -13.80 -4.21
C LEU A 404 -5.77 -14.63 -5.04
N SER A 405 -4.54 -14.76 -4.56
CA SER A 405 -3.53 -15.59 -5.24
C SER A 405 -3.91 -17.06 -5.24
N HIS A 406 -4.40 -17.55 -4.11
CA HIS A 406 -4.89 -18.93 -3.97
C HIS A 406 -6.05 -19.21 -4.93
N ARG A 407 -7.07 -18.30 -4.96
CA ARG A 407 -8.20 -18.41 -5.86
C ARG A 407 -7.78 -18.47 -7.33
N ASN A 408 -6.77 -17.70 -7.69
CA ASN A 408 -6.29 -17.67 -9.07
C ASN A 408 -5.45 -18.90 -9.42
N ASN A 409 -4.48 -19.24 -8.58
CA ASN A 409 -3.52 -20.33 -8.84
C ASN A 409 -2.96 -20.92 -7.53
N HIS A 410 -3.32 -22.14 -7.21
CA HIS A 410 -2.80 -22.88 -6.06
C HIS A 410 -2.37 -24.32 -6.43
N ILE A 411 -1.65 -24.98 -5.56
CA ILE A 411 -1.27 -26.39 -5.71
C ILE A 411 -2.54 -27.25 -5.61
N PRO A 412 -2.86 -28.12 -6.59
CA PRO A 412 -4.08 -28.93 -6.56
C PRO A 412 -4.21 -29.75 -5.26
N GLY A 413 -5.34 -29.60 -4.58
CA GLY A 413 -5.61 -30.27 -3.29
C GLY A 413 -5.00 -29.57 -2.08
N SER A 414 -4.42 -28.38 -2.23
CA SER A 414 -4.06 -27.54 -1.09
C SER A 414 -5.29 -26.86 -0.49
N HIS A 415 -5.19 -26.56 0.80
CA HIS A 415 -6.20 -25.84 1.58
C HIS A 415 -5.70 -24.43 1.87
N PHE A 416 -6.45 -23.41 1.54
CA PHE A 416 -6.14 -22.05 1.98
C PHE A 416 -6.30 -21.92 3.50
N ALA A 417 -5.35 -21.24 4.15
CA ALA A 417 -5.41 -20.92 5.57
C ALA A 417 -4.73 -19.59 5.89
N ILE A 418 -5.21 -18.89 6.91
CA ILE A 418 -4.63 -17.66 7.42
C ILE A 418 -3.71 -18.02 8.61
N ARG A 419 -2.42 -17.68 8.50
CA ARG A 419 -1.41 -17.95 9.56
C ARG A 419 -1.84 -17.38 10.92
N ALA A 420 -2.48 -16.22 10.95
CA ALA A 420 -2.94 -15.59 12.18
C ALA A 420 -3.93 -16.47 12.97
N ASN A 421 -4.67 -17.36 12.31
CA ASN A 421 -5.67 -18.25 12.90
C ASN A 421 -5.10 -19.62 13.29
N MET A 422 -3.80 -19.86 13.11
CA MET A 422 -3.16 -21.11 13.46
C MET A 422 -2.85 -21.20 14.97
N PRO A 423 -2.89 -22.40 15.56
CA PRO A 423 -3.16 -23.70 14.94
C PRO A 423 -4.65 -24.10 14.85
N GLU A 424 -5.56 -23.30 15.35
CA GLU A 424 -6.97 -23.63 15.55
C GLU A 424 -7.68 -24.01 14.23
N ASN A 425 -7.35 -23.30 13.15
CA ASN A 425 -7.90 -23.53 11.82
C ASN A 425 -7.46 -24.85 11.16
N LEU A 426 -6.45 -25.53 11.72
CA LEU A 426 -6.02 -26.87 11.25
C LEU A 426 -6.89 -28.02 11.81
N ALA A 427 -7.82 -27.76 12.72
CA ALA A 427 -8.66 -28.77 13.34
C ALA A 427 -9.44 -29.68 12.36
N PRO A 428 -9.92 -29.20 11.19
CA PRO A 428 -10.54 -30.08 10.18
C PRO A 428 -9.60 -31.15 9.60
N LEU A 429 -8.28 -30.93 9.63
CA LEU A 429 -7.28 -31.88 9.18
C LEU A 429 -6.95 -32.88 10.32
N SER A 430 -7.91 -33.71 10.70
CA SER A 430 -7.90 -34.48 11.95
C SER A 430 -7.08 -35.78 11.92
N ASP A 431 -6.60 -36.24 10.75
CA ASP A 431 -5.75 -37.42 10.64
C ASP A 431 -4.26 -37.10 10.91
N ASP A 432 -3.42 -38.13 11.04
CA ASP A 432 -2.00 -37.99 11.39
C ASP A 432 -1.07 -37.75 10.19
N ARG A 433 -1.61 -37.47 8.99
CA ARG A 433 -0.77 -37.16 7.82
C ARG A 433 0.09 -35.93 8.09
N PRO A 434 1.33 -35.88 7.56
CA PRO A 434 2.16 -34.70 7.58
C PRO A 434 1.44 -33.45 7.01
N ILE A 435 1.82 -32.29 7.49
CA ILE A 435 1.36 -31.01 6.93
C ILE A 435 2.53 -30.37 6.17
N ALA A 436 2.34 -30.10 4.88
CA ALA A 436 3.26 -29.30 4.09
C ALA A 436 2.69 -27.88 3.95
N LEU A 437 3.40 -26.90 4.49
CA LEU A 437 3.04 -25.49 4.38
C LEU A 437 3.66 -24.88 3.13
N THR A 438 2.91 -24.07 2.40
CA THR A 438 3.41 -23.25 1.30
C THR A 438 2.95 -21.79 1.44
N SER A 439 3.67 -20.90 0.80
CA SER A 439 3.32 -19.49 0.53
C SER A 439 3.99 -19.11 -0.79
N SER A 440 3.91 -17.86 -1.24
CA SER A 440 4.47 -17.46 -2.54
C SER A 440 5.91 -17.93 -2.76
N ASP A 441 6.80 -17.68 -1.80
CA ASP A 441 8.24 -18.00 -1.82
C ASP A 441 8.69 -18.96 -0.69
N GLY A 442 7.76 -19.35 0.20
CA GLY A 442 8.00 -20.19 1.36
C GLY A 442 8.32 -19.44 2.66
N THR A 443 8.52 -18.12 2.63
CA THR A 443 8.94 -17.35 3.81
C THR A 443 7.87 -17.33 4.90
N ILE A 444 6.62 -16.98 4.57
CA ILE A 444 5.48 -17.01 5.53
C ILE A 444 5.28 -18.43 6.07
N ALA A 445 5.41 -19.44 5.19
CA ALA A 445 5.27 -20.83 5.57
C ALA A 445 6.34 -21.28 6.59
N ALA A 446 7.58 -20.78 6.48
CA ALA A 446 8.64 -21.09 7.44
C ALA A 446 8.35 -20.47 8.83
N PHE A 447 7.90 -19.22 8.89
CA PHE A 447 7.48 -18.61 10.15
C PHE A 447 6.26 -19.32 10.75
N ALA A 448 5.30 -19.76 9.92
CA ALA A 448 4.14 -20.51 10.39
C ALA A 448 4.52 -21.89 10.95
N ALA A 449 5.48 -22.57 10.33
CA ALA A 449 6.00 -23.86 10.84
C ALA A 449 6.62 -23.70 12.23
N ALA A 450 7.38 -22.62 12.46
CA ALA A 450 7.93 -22.29 13.77
C ALA A 450 6.82 -21.99 14.80
N ASP A 451 5.78 -21.25 14.40
CA ASP A 451 4.62 -20.96 15.26
C ASP A 451 3.89 -22.24 15.67
N LEU A 452 3.64 -23.17 14.74
CA LEU A 452 3.00 -24.46 15.02
C LEU A 452 3.85 -25.33 15.97
N LYS A 453 5.17 -25.35 15.77
CA LYS A 453 6.10 -26.03 16.67
C LYS A 453 6.06 -25.45 18.08
N ALA A 454 6.07 -24.12 18.19
CA ALA A 454 5.97 -23.43 19.48
C ALA A 454 4.61 -23.66 20.16
N ALA A 455 3.52 -23.77 19.39
CA ALA A 455 2.20 -24.15 19.89
C ALA A 455 2.08 -25.64 20.29
N GLY A 456 3.13 -26.44 20.08
CA GLY A 456 3.17 -27.84 20.51
C GLY A 456 2.48 -28.82 19.55
N VAL A 457 2.25 -28.45 18.31
CA VAL A 457 1.76 -29.37 17.27
C VAL A 457 2.77 -30.52 17.07
N LYS A 458 2.31 -31.77 17.20
CA LYS A 458 3.18 -32.97 17.19
C LYS A 458 3.33 -33.63 15.81
N ARG A 459 2.53 -33.18 14.85
CA ARG A 459 2.59 -33.71 13.48
C ARG A 459 3.89 -33.27 12.80
N GLU A 460 4.35 -34.09 11.84
CA GLU A 460 5.42 -33.70 10.92
C GLU A 460 4.99 -32.46 10.14
N ILE A 461 5.77 -31.39 10.23
CA ILE A 461 5.52 -30.12 9.53
C ILE A 461 6.67 -29.90 8.55
N LEU A 462 6.32 -29.86 7.28
CA LEU A 462 7.22 -29.60 6.16
C LEU A 462 6.96 -28.22 5.58
N VAL A 463 7.99 -27.58 5.04
CA VAL A 463 7.86 -26.29 4.34
C VAL A 463 8.30 -26.47 2.90
N LEU A 464 7.44 -26.11 1.95
CA LEU A 464 7.77 -26.17 0.53
C LEU A 464 8.86 -25.16 0.20
N LYS A 465 10.02 -25.65 -0.18
CA LYS A 465 11.19 -24.83 -0.51
C LYS A 465 10.94 -23.96 -1.73
N GLY A 466 11.07 -22.63 -1.56
CA GLY A 466 10.76 -21.63 -2.58
C GLY A 466 9.26 -21.51 -2.90
N GLY A 467 8.41 -22.11 -2.07
CA GLY A 467 6.96 -21.95 -2.08
C GLY A 467 6.27 -22.35 -3.40
N THR A 468 5.09 -21.76 -3.60
CA THR A 468 4.27 -21.99 -4.82
C THR A 468 4.99 -21.49 -6.09
N ALA A 469 5.89 -20.51 -5.97
CA ALA A 469 6.71 -20.06 -7.10
C ALA A 469 7.67 -21.16 -7.59
N ALA A 470 8.36 -21.85 -6.68
CA ALA A 470 9.25 -22.96 -7.03
C ALA A 470 8.47 -24.18 -7.58
N TRP A 471 7.27 -24.44 -7.05
CA TRP A 471 6.36 -25.46 -7.58
C TRP A 471 6.02 -25.18 -9.06
N LYS A 472 5.64 -23.93 -9.36
CA LYS A 472 5.36 -23.48 -10.73
C LYS A 472 6.61 -23.57 -11.63
N ALA A 473 7.76 -23.14 -11.12
CA ALA A 473 9.04 -23.21 -11.85
C ALA A 473 9.48 -24.64 -12.18
N ALA A 474 9.10 -25.62 -11.34
CA ALA A 474 9.32 -27.05 -11.59
C ALA A 474 8.35 -27.63 -12.63
N GLY A 475 7.47 -26.82 -13.25
CA GLY A 475 6.49 -27.27 -14.25
C GLY A 475 5.36 -28.13 -13.68
N LEU A 476 5.14 -28.08 -12.37
CA LEU A 476 4.09 -28.82 -11.69
C LEU A 476 2.73 -28.13 -11.83
N PRO A 477 1.61 -28.87 -11.81
CA PRO A 477 0.29 -28.33 -12.11
C PRO A 477 -0.17 -27.34 -11.04
N LEU A 478 -0.88 -26.30 -11.48
CA LEU A 478 -1.64 -25.38 -10.64
C LEU A 478 -3.12 -25.45 -11.00
N LYS A 479 -3.99 -25.12 -10.05
CA LYS A 479 -5.45 -25.09 -10.22
C LYS A 479 -5.97 -23.73 -9.70
N GLY A 480 -6.99 -23.18 -10.34
CA GLY A 480 -7.80 -22.10 -9.79
C GLY A 480 -9.00 -22.65 -9.02
N GLY A 481 -9.62 -21.80 -8.21
CA GLY A 481 -10.81 -22.10 -7.41
C GLY A 481 -10.58 -21.84 -5.91
N PHE A 482 -11.64 -22.03 -5.12
CA PHE A 482 -11.62 -21.72 -3.68
C PHE A 482 -12.35 -22.83 -2.88
N GLU A 483 -12.05 -24.10 -3.20
CA GLU A 483 -12.69 -25.26 -2.60
C GLU A 483 -11.83 -25.85 -1.47
N GLY A 484 -12.49 -26.28 -0.38
CA GLY A 484 -11.85 -27.04 0.71
C GLY A 484 -10.95 -26.20 1.62
N ASN A 485 -11.19 -24.90 1.72
CA ASN A 485 -10.42 -23.98 2.54
C ASN A 485 -10.70 -24.16 4.03
N LEU A 486 -9.68 -23.83 4.84
CA LEU A 486 -9.73 -23.87 6.30
C LEU A 486 -10.21 -22.54 6.90
N ASP A 487 -10.01 -21.45 6.17
CA ASP A 487 -10.48 -20.11 6.53
C ASP A 487 -11.32 -19.48 5.41
N GLU A 488 -12.13 -18.50 5.77
CA GLU A 488 -12.77 -17.58 4.84
C GLU A 488 -11.75 -16.56 4.30
N SER A 489 -12.06 -15.89 3.17
CA SER A 489 -11.19 -14.89 2.54
C SER A 489 -11.21 -13.55 3.27
N SER A 490 -10.79 -13.52 4.52
CA SER A 490 -10.74 -12.30 5.34
C SER A 490 -9.34 -11.67 5.44
N ASP A 491 -8.36 -12.23 4.72
CA ASP A 491 -6.95 -11.84 4.75
C ASP A 491 -6.64 -10.59 3.93
N VAL A 492 -7.43 -10.28 2.91
CA VAL A 492 -7.30 -9.12 2.05
C VAL A 492 -8.62 -8.39 1.90
N TRP A 493 -8.56 -7.07 1.72
CA TRP A 493 -9.73 -6.29 1.32
C TRP A 493 -9.92 -6.39 -0.19
N TYR A 494 -11.08 -6.93 -0.62
CA TYR A 494 -11.42 -7.11 -2.03
C TYR A 494 -11.86 -5.79 -2.64
N ARG A 495 -11.19 -5.36 -3.70
CA ARG A 495 -11.60 -4.19 -4.48
C ARG A 495 -12.83 -4.55 -5.31
N PRO A 496 -13.66 -3.58 -5.73
CA PRO A 496 -14.86 -3.87 -6.52
C PRO A 496 -14.62 -4.78 -7.72
N TYR A 497 -13.49 -4.65 -8.40
CA TYR A 497 -13.14 -5.47 -9.58
C TYR A 497 -12.45 -6.81 -9.26
N ASP A 498 -12.15 -7.09 -8.00
CA ASP A 498 -11.68 -8.40 -7.53
C ASP A 498 -12.87 -9.36 -7.22
N MET A 499 -14.11 -8.83 -7.24
CA MET A 499 -15.32 -9.60 -6.98
C MET A 499 -15.81 -10.30 -8.26
N ASP A 500 -16.24 -11.56 -8.14
CA ASP A 500 -16.77 -12.34 -9.27
C ASP A 500 -18.20 -11.93 -9.64
N ASP A 501 -19.01 -11.58 -8.63
CA ASP A 501 -20.42 -11.18 -8.78
C ASP A 501 -20.66 -9.77 -8.24
N ALA A 502 -21.71 -9.09 -8.75
CA ALA A 502 -22.17 -7.79 -8.29
C ALA A 502 -21.15 -6.63 -8.39
N GLN A 503 -20.17 -6.70 -9.30
CA GLN A 503 -19.12 -5.70 -9.49
C GLN A 503 -19.65 -4.27 -9.61
N GLU A 504 -20.69 -4.03 -10.41
CA GLU A 504 -21.27 -2.68 -10.58
C GLU A 504 -21.86 -2.13 -9.27
N GLY A 505 -22.51 -2.98 -8.47
CA GLY A 505 -23.03 -2.60 -7.16
C GLY A 505 -21.90 -2.20 -6.21
N ALA A 506 -20.84 -3.00 -6.17
CA ALA A 506 -19.65 -2.74 -5.38
C ALA A 506 -18.91 -1.46 -5.84
N MET A 507 -18.81 -1.20 -7.15
CA MET A 507 -18.24 0.04 -7.70
C MET A 507 -19.04 1.27 -7.26
N LYS A 508 -20.37 1.23 -7.36
CA LYS A 508 -21.24 2.34 -6.92
C LYS A 508 -21.11 2.60 -5.42
N GLN A 509 -21.10 1.54 -4.61
CA GLN A 509 -20.90 1.65 -3.17
C GLN A 509 -19.55 2.24 -2.83
N TYR A 510 -18.48 1.77 -3.47
CA TYR A 510 -17.11 2.27 -3.28
C TYR A 510 -16.99 3.76 -3.60
N LEU A 511 -17.51 4.20 -4.76
CA LEU A 511 -17.47 5.61 -5.17
C LEU A 511 -18.28 6.51 -4.22
N SER A 512 -19.45 6.03 -3.74
CA SER A 512 -20.24 6.75 -2.74
C SER A 512 -19.53 6.83 -1.39
N TRP A 513 -18.82 5.77 -1.00
CA TRP A 513 -18.04 5.73 0.23
C TRP A 513 -16.88 6.75 0.19
N GLU A 514 -16.09 6.83 -0.90
CA GLU A 514 -14.99 7.80 -1.03
C GLU A 514 -15.48 9.24 -0.81
N VAL A 515 -16.57 9.64 -1.45
CA VAL A 515 -17.15 11.00 -1.33
C VAL A 515 -17.55 11.36 0.10
N ASN A 516 -18.02 10.38 0.89
CA ASN A 516 -18.44 10.61 2.27
C ASN A 516 -17.28 10.73 3.27
N LEU A 517 -16.05 10.42 2.86
CA LEU A 517 -14.88 10.47 3.75
C LEU A 517 -14.59 11.88 4.28
N VAL A 518 -14.85 12.95 3.52
CA VAL A 518 -14.60 14.33 3.98
C VAL A 518 -15.35 14.63 5.28
N GLN A 519 -16.65 14.33 5.31
CA GLN A 519 -17.46 14.55 6.51
C GLN A 519 -17.01 13.67 7.68
N GLN A 520 -16.52 12.47 7.38
CA GLN A 520 -16.07 11.53 8.39
C GLN A 520 -14.76 11.99 9.06
N ILE A 521 -13.78 12.47 8.27
CA ILE A 521 -12.53 13.02 8.83
C ILE A 521 -12.75 14.34 9.60
N GLU A 522 -13.75 15.16 9.21
CA GLU A 522 -14.14 16.33 9.98
C GLU A 522 -14.62 15.96 11.39
N ARG A 523 -15.42 14.90 11.52
CA ARG A 523 -15.87 14.40 12.85
C ARG A 523 -14.72 13.75 13.63
N ASP A 524 -13.83 13.03 12.97
CA ASP A 524 -12.64 12.43 13.60
C ASP A 524 -11.71 13.49 14.19
N GLY A 525 -11.44 14.56 13.46
CA GLY A 525 -10.70 15.73 13.92
C GLY A 525 -9.22 15.46 14.27
N THR A 526 -8.61 14.43 13.69
CA THR A 526 -7.18 14.10 13.87
C THR A 526 -6.32 14.39 12.64
N THR A 527 -6.93 14.81 11.54
CA THR A 527 -6.23 15.23 10.32
C THR A 527 -5.73 16.67 10.43
N ASP A 528 -4.61 16.97 9.76
CA ASP A 528 -4.02 18.31 9.64
C ASP A 528 -3.73 18.63 8.16
N PHE A 529 -4.77 18.51 7.31
CA PHE A 529 -4.65 18.82 5.88
C PHE A 529 -4.43 20.30 5.68
N LYS A 530 -3.35 20.66 4.97
CA LYS A 530 -2.91 22.05 4.78
C LYS A 530 -3.39 22.60 3.46
N VAL A 531 -3.86 23.86 3.48
CA VAL A 531 -4.25 24.63 2.30
C VAL A 531 -3.17 25.67 2.01
N PHE A 532 -2.76 25.72 0.75
CA PHE A 532 -1.81 26.71 0.25
C PHE A 532 -2.48 27.59 -0.79
N ALA A 533 -2.29 28.92 -0.67
CA ALA A 533 -2.87 29.91 -1.56
C ALA A 533 -2.29 29.86 -2.99
#